data_12f3312d102aa4449f481d9eb4bb96c0
#
_entry.id   12f3312d102aa4449f481d9eb4bb96c0
#
_cell.length_a   1.000
_cell.length_b   1.000
_cell.length_c   1.000
_cell.angle_alpha   90.00
_cell.angle_beta   90.00
_cell.angle_gamma   90.00
#
_symmetry.space_group_name_H-M   'P 1'
#
loop_
_entity.id
_entity.type
_entity.pdbx_description
1 polymer ?
#
loop_
_entity_poly.entity_id
_entity_poly.type
_entity_poly.pdbx_seq_one_letter_code
_entity_poly.pdbx_strand_id
1 'polypeptide(L)'
;MALNHANITVGTAPTPLLTVPNGVGYIAVQVNNRDSAAIFLGDNAVTNTVGINGGQNLAASASVQLWLRGNDTLYAVSAAGTATGAVSVIYSA
;
A
#
# COMPACT_ATOMS: atom_id res chain seq x y z
N MET A 1 -2.43 20.59 -6.96
CA MET A 1 -2.52 19.13 -6.97
C MET A 1 -1.81 18.56 -8.16
N ALA A 2 -1.07 17.49 -7.95
CA ALA A 2 -0.33 16.84 -9.01
C ALA A 2 -0.61 15.34 -8.99
N LEU A 3 -0.64 14.73 -10.15
CA LEU A 3 -0.74 13.28 -10.27
C LEU A 3 0.60 12.65 -9.92
N ASN A 4 0.55 11.66 -9.04
CA ASN A 4 1.72 10.92 -8.58
C ASN A 4 1.53 9.44 -8.82
N HIS A 5 2.61 8.75 -9.15
CA HIS A 5 2.62 7.30 -9.23
C HIS A 5 3.99 6.79 -8.79
N ALA A 6 4.01 5.55 -8.31
CA ALA A 6 5.25 4.91 -7.90
C ALA A 6 5.10 3.40 -7.98
N ASN A 7 6.24 2.73 -8.20
CA ASN A 7 6.35 1.29 -8.07
C ASN A 7 7.25 1.01 -6.87
N ILE A 8 6.74 0.24 -5.92
CA ILE A 8 7.40 0.05 -4.64
C ILE A 8 7.74 -1.43 -4.44
N THR A 9 8.95 -1.69 -3.94
CA THR A 9 9.36 -3.01 -3.51
C THR A 9 8.84 -3.24 -2.10
N VAL A 10 8.04 -4.30 -1.92
CA VAL A 10 7.43 -4.63 -0.63
C VAL A 10 7.94 -5.98 -0.17
N GLY A 11 8.54 -6.01 1.01
CA GLY A 11 9.02 -7.23 1.63
C GLY A 11 8.12 -7.72 2.76
N THR A 12 8.69 -8.52 3.67
CA THR A 12 7.95 -9.08 4.81
C THR A 12 7.91 -8.14 6.01
N ALA A 13 8.50 -6.97 5.93
CA ALA A 13 8.41 -5.92 6.95
C ALA A 13 7.54 -4.77 6.41
N PRO A 14 6.86 -4.01 7.29
CA PRO A 14 6.05 -2.88 6.84
C PRO A 14 6.85 -1.90 5.99
N THR A 15 6.37 -1.64 4.80
CA THR A 15 7.02 -0.76 3.83
C THR A 15 6.03 0.35 3.45
N PRO A 16 6.40 1.63 3.60
CA PRO A 16 5.50 2.73 3.23
C PRO A 16 5.31 2.79 1.72
N LEU A 17 4.05 2.89 1.29
CA LEU A 17 3.71 3.07 -0.11
C LEU A 17 3.60 4.54 -0.48
N LEU A 18 2.96 5.33 0.37
CA LEU A 18 2.83 6.77 0.19
C LEU A 18 2.46 7.43 1.50
N THR A 19 2.78 8.71 1.60
CA THR A 19 2.31 9.57 2.69
C THR A 19 1.55 10.73 2.07
N VAL A 20 0.32 10.97 2.53
CA VAL A 20 -0.47 12.10 2.09
C VAL A 20 0.05 13.35 2.78
N PRO A 21 0.38 14.43 2.03
CA PRO A 21 0.92 15.64 2.64
C PRO A 21 -0.03 16.27 3.66
N ASN A 22 0.54 16.95 4.65
CA ASN A 22 -0.23 17.71 5.62
C ASN A 22 -1.04 18.81 4.91
N GLY A 23 -2.27 19.04 5.37
CA GLY A 23 -3.14 20.07 4.82
C GLY A 23 -3.93 19.63 3.58
N VAL A 24 -3.64 18.46 3.05
CA VAL A 24 -4.44 17.86 1.97
C VAL A 24 -5.65 17.18 2.60
N GLY A 25 -6.83 17.35 1.99
CA GLY A 25 -8.03 16.65 2.43
C GLY A 25 -8.01 15.18 2.02
N TYR A 26 -9.18 14.59 1.88
CA TYR A 26 -9.28 13.21 1.41
C TYR A 26 -8.82 13.10 -0.03
N ILE A 27 -8.03 12.08 -0.33
CA ILE A 27 -7.64 11.74 -1.69
C ILE A 27 -7.96 10.28 -1.96
N ALA A 28 -8.26 9.98 -3.21
CA ALA A 28 -8.43 8.60 -3.67
C ALA A 28 -7.07 8.06 -4.10
N VAL A 29 -6.75 6.87 -3.64
CA VAL A 29 -5.50 6.19 -3.98
C VAL A 29 -5.86 4.84 -4.55
N GLN A 30 -5.29 4.50 -5.70
CA GLN A 30 -5.43 3.16 -6.26
C GLN A 30 -4.12 2.41 -6.07
N VAL A 31 -4.23 1.22 -5.48
CA VAL A 31 -3.10 0.32 -5.25
C VAL A 31 -3.29 -0.90 -6.10
N ASN A 32 -2.26 -1.30 -6.82
CA ASN A 32 -2.30 -2.46 -7.69
C ASN A 32 -1.19 -3.42 -7.28
N ASN A 33 -1.57 -4.67 -6.97
CA ASN A 33 -0.60 -5.71 -6.64
C ASN A 33 -0.24 -6.47 -7.91
N ARG A 34 0.97 -6.27 -8.38
CA ARG A 34 1.48 -6.92 -9.60
C ARG A 34 2.41 -8.09 -9.29
N ASP A 35 2.55 -8.43 -8.01
CA ASP A 35 3.34 -9.58 -7.58
C ASP A 35 2.55 -10.87 -7.73
N SER A 36 3.25 -11.99 -7.67
CA SER A 36 2.64 -13.33 -7.63
C SER A 36 2.14 -13.70 -6.24
N ALA A 37 2.54 -12.99 -5.19
CA ALA A 37 2.09 -13.20 -3.83
C ALA A 37 1.10 -12.12 -3.41
N ALA A 38 0.23 -12.44 -2.46
CA ALA A 38 -0.67 -11.45 -1.88
C ALA A 38 0.12 -10.41 -1.06
N ILE A 39 -0.43 -9.21 -0.96
CA ILE A 39 0.08 -8.18 -0.04
C ILE A 39 -1.00 -7.84 0.97
N PHE A 40 -0.59 -7.25 2.09
CA PHE A 40 -1.50 -6.83 3.15
C PHE A 40 -1.26 -5.34 3.41
N LEU A 41 -2.33 -4.56 3.34
CA LEU A 41 -2.28 -3.10 3.49
C LEU A 41 -2.69 -2.71 4.90
N GLY A 42 -2.07 -1.70 5.44
CA GLY A 42 -2.43 -1.21 6.77
C GLY A 42 -1.54 -0.08 7.25
N ASP A 43 -1.41 0.02 8.57
CA ASP A 43 -0.59 1.03 9.23
C ASP A 43 0.85 0.51 9.40
N ASN A 44 1.65 1.26 10.18
CA ASN A 44 3.07 0.93 10.38
C ASN A 44 3.32 -0.35 11.18
N ALA A 45 2.27 -0.98 11.71
CA ALA A 45 2.35 -2.23 12.46
C ALA A 45 1.73 -3.40 11.68
N VAL A 46 1.40 -3.21 10.41
CA VAL A 46 0.76 -4.24 9.61
C VAL A 46 1.64 -5.49 9.49
N THR A 47 1.00 -6.66 9.57
CA THR A 47 1.67 -7.96 9.42
C THR A 47 0.97 -8.79 8.36
N ASN A 48 1.62 -9.87 7.95
CA ASN A 48 1.04 -10.87 7.06
C ASN A 48 0.40 -12.04 7.83
N THR A 49 0.24 -11.92 9.14
CA THR A 49 -0.32 -12.97 9.99
C THR A 49 -1.75 -12.62 10.38
N VAL A 50 -2.70 -13.45 9.97
CA VAL A 50 -4.10 -13.27 10.32
C VAL A 50 -4.26 -13.30 11.85
N GLY A 51 -4.97 -12.32 12.39
CA GLY A 51 -5.22 -12.23 13.83
C GLY A 51 -4.13 -11.52 14.62
N ILE A 52 -3.01 -11.15 14.00
CA ILE A 52 -1.92 -10.39 14.65
C ILE A 52 -1.62 -9.17 13.76
N ASN A 53 -2.43 -8.12 13.89
CA ASN A 53 -2.34 -6.93 13.06
C ASN A 53 -2.31 -7.24 11.56
N GLY A 54 -2.98 -8.30 11.15
CA GLY A 54 -3.08 -8.68 9.74
C GLY A 54 -3.77 -7.58 8.97
N GLY A 55 -3.16 -7.15 7.87
CA GLY A 55 -3.69 -6.07 7.07
C GLY A 55 -4.83 -6.50 6.14
N GLN A 56 -5.31 -5.53 5.37
CA GLN A 56 -6.28 -5.78 4.32
C GLN A 56 -5.61 -6.57 3.20
N ASN A 57 -6.11 -7.76 2.92
CA ASN A 57 -5.54 -8.64 1.90
C ASN A 57 -5.81 -8.07 0.51
N LEU A 58 -4.77 -8.02 -0.31
CA LEU A 58 -4.87 -7.70 -1.72
C LEU A 58 -4.20 -8.84 -2.51
N ALA A 59 -5.01 -9.65 -3.16
CA ALA A 59 -4.54 -10.83 -3.88
C ALA A 59 -3.63 -10.45 -5.04
N ALA A 60 -2.85 -11.43 -5.52
CA ALA A 60 -2.00 -11.23 -6.70
C ALA A 60 -2.85 -10.75 -7.89
N SER A 61 -2.31 -9.79 -8.63
CA SER A 61 -2.94 -9.18 -9.81
C SER A 61 -4.23 -8.40 -9.51
N ALA A 62 -4.57 -8.20 -8.23
CA ALA A 62 -5.74 -7.42 -7.83
C ALA A 62 -5.40 -5.96 -7.60
N SER A 63 -6.40 -5.10 -7.62
CA SER A 63 -6.26 -3.69 -7.29
C SER A 63 -7.37 -3.27 -6.34
N VAL A 64 -7.11 -2.21 -5.58
CA VAL A 64 -8.08 -1.64 -4.64
C VAL A 64 -7.97 -0.13 -4.66
N GLN A 65 -9.09 0.54 -4.51
CA GLN A 65 -9.15 1.98 -4.32
C GLN A 65 -9.49 2.28 -2.87
N LEU A 66 -8.73 3.19 -2.26
CA LEU A 66 -8.99 3.65 -0.90
C LEU A 66 -8.94 5.16 -0.82
N TRP A 67 -9.47 5.66 0.29
CA TRP A 67 -9.43 7.08 0.61
C TRP A 67 -8.49 7.30 1.79
N LEU A 68 -7.55 8.23 1.64
CA LEU A 68 -6.61 8.63 2.69
C LEU A 68 -6.75 10.12 2.94
N ARG A 69 -6.37 10.54 4.15
CA ARG A 69 -6.38 11.95 4.56
C ARG A 69 -4.96 12.47 4.70
N GLY A 70 -4.84 13.79 4.84
CA GLY A 70 -3.57 14.41 5.14
C GLY A 70 -2.91 13.77 6.35
N ASN A 71 -1.61 13.55 6.27
CA ASN A 71 -0.75 12.85 7.22
C ASN A 71 -0.91 11.34 7.29
N ASP A 72 -1.85 10.74 6.58
CA ASP A 72 -1.95 9.28 6.51
C ASP A 72 -0.77 8.72 5.72
N THR A 73 -0.20 7.62 6.23
CA THR A 73 0.79 6.82 5.51
C THR A 73 0.24 5.41 5.36
N LEU A 74 0.19 4.94 4.13
CA LEU A 74 -0.23 3.57 3.83
C LEU A 74 1.00 2.68 3.78
N TYR A 75 0.96 1.58 4.53
CA TYR A 75 2.03 0.58 4.55
C TYR A 75 1.54 -0.72 3.95
N ALA A 76 2.47 -1.53 3.50
CA ALA A 76 2.19 -2.85 2.98
C ALA A 76 3.26 -3.85 3.40
N VAL A 77 2.86 -5.11 3.51
CA VAL A 77 3.78 -6.25 3.67
C VAL A 77 3.41 -7.31 2.64
N SER A 78 4.39 -8.09 2.24
CA SER A 78 4.18 -9.22 1.33
C SER A 78 3.94 -10.50 2.13
N ALA A 79 3.10 -11.38 1.59
CA ALA A 79 2.87 -12.70 2.18
C ALA A 79 4.10 -13.60 2.09
N ALA A 80 4.92 -13.42 1.05
CA ALA A 80 6.04 -14.33 0.79
C ALA A 80 7.15 -13.66 0.00
N GLY A 81 8.04 -12.99 0.68
CA GLY A 81 9.21 -12.40 0.03
C GLY A 81 8.88 -11.16 -0.78
N THR A 82 9.78 -10.79 -1.68
CA THR A 82 9.77 -9.48 -2.33
C THR A 82 9.97 -9.62 -3.83
N ALA A 83 9.22 -8.84 -4.59
CA ALA A 83 9.50 -8.61 -6.01
C ALA A 83 9.67 -7.11 -6.22
N THR A 84 10.75 -6.71 -6.89
CA THR A 84 11.10 -5.30 -7.09
C THR A 84 10.02 -4.59 -7.91
N GLY A 85 9.49 -3.51 -7.35
CA GLY A 85 8.50 -2.69 -8.04
C GLY A 85 7.17 -3.39 -8.29
N ALA A 86 6.84 -4.42 -7.49
CA ALA A 86 5.65 -5.23 -7.72
C ALA A 86 4.35 -4.55 -7.27
N VAL A 87 4.44 -3.56 -6.39
CA VAL A 87 3.27 -2.82 -5.93
C VAL A 87 3.29 -1.43 -6.53
N SER A 88 2.24 -1.06 -7.23
CA SER A 88 2.13 0.28 -7.80
C SER A 88 1.00 1.05 -7.16
N VAL A 89 1.19 2.37 -7.02
CA VAL A 89 0.19 3.29 -6.50
C VAL A 89 0.04 4.45 -7.47
N ILE A 90 -1.17 5.00 -7.55
CA ILE A 90 -1.44 6.21 -8.30
C ILE A 90 -2.44 7.06 -7.54
N TYR A 91 -2.16 8.35 -7.43
CA TYR A 91 -2.99 9.29 -6.67
C TYR A 91 -2.69 10.71 -7.11
N SER A 92 -3.57 11.62 -6.72
CA SER A 92 -3.37 13.06 -6.94
C SER A 92 -3.34 13.79 -5.60
N ALA A 93 -2.29 14.52 -5.36
CA ALA A 93 -2.13 15.29 -4.12
C ALA A 93 -1.24 16.51 -4.32
#